data_cccd7872dc9b088ae0cb5e98747c2320
#
_entry.id   cccd7872dc9b088ae0cb5e98747c2320
#
_cell.length_a   1.000
_cell.length_b   1.000
_cell.length_c   1.000
_cell.angle_alpha   90.00
_cell.angle_beta   90.00
_cell.angle_gamma   90.00
#
_symmetry.space_group_name_H-M   'P 1'
#
loop_
_entity.id
_entity.type
_entity.pdbx_description
1 polymer ?
#
loop_
_entity_poly.entity_id
_entity_poly.type
_entity_poly.pdbx_seq_one_letter_code
_entity_poly.pdbx_strand_id
1 'polypeptide(L)'
;FVHGALCYCYSGQCLFSSMLGGRSGNRGRCAQPCRLPYQWKDGSRVLNSPKESYLLSPKDMCTIEILPQILQAGVCSLKIEGRMKRPEYTAGVVRIYRKYLDRCLEYGEEGYHVEKGDYAGLQALYNRGGFSRGYYQLHNGRELMSLSRPGHFEGKGRQEMKAKQEYESLLERLHKEYLEK
;
A
#
# COMPACT_ATOMS: atom_id res chain seq x y z
N PHE A 1 -0.20 -10.55 6.77
CA PHE A 1 -0.08 -9.14 6.39
C PHE A 1 -1.44 -8.57 5.99
N VAL A 2 -1.81 -7.40 6.53
CA VAL A 2 -3.12 -6.76 6.26
C VAL A 2 -3.00 -5.40 5.56
N HIS A 3 -1.84 -4.73 5.64
CA HIS A 3 -1.64 -3.42 5.05
C HIS A 3 -0.19 -3.18 4.65
N GLY A 4 0.00 -2.46 3.54
CA GLY A 4 1.28 -1.93 3.10
C GLY A 4 1.80 -2.53 1.79
N ALA A 5 3.08 -2.39 1.55
CA ALA A 5 3.71 -2.74 0.27
C ALA A 5 3.65 -4.23 -0.05
N LEU A 6 3.19 -4.57 -1.25
CA LEU A 6 3.31 -5.91 -1.81
C LEU A 6 4.61 -6.05 -2.61
N CYS A 7 5.25 -7.23 -2.52
CA CYS A 7 6.31 -7.60 -3.44
C CYS A 7 5.73 -8.14 -4.75
N TYR A 8 6.40 -7.84 -5.86
CA TYR A 8 6.09 -8.43 -7.16
C TYR A 8 6.39 -9.93 -7.17
N CYS A 9 7.48 -10.32 -6.54
CA CYS A 9 7.95 -11.70 -6.45
C CYS A 9 7.59 -12.30 -5.10
N TYR A 10 7.64 -13.62 -5.03
CA TYR A 10 7.53 -14.36 -3.78
C TYR A 10 8.56 -13.85 -2.76
N SER A 11 8.12 -13.57 -1.54
CA SER A 11 8.99 -13.01 -0.50
C SER A 11 10.14 -13.96 -0.19
N GLY A 12 11.35 -13.43 -0.10
CA GLY A 12 12.56 -14.21 0.14
C GLY A 12 13.17 -14.88 -1.09
N GLN A 13 12.53 -14.82 -2.27
CA GLN A 13 13.04 -15.49 -3.48
C GLN A 13 13.42 -14.53 -4.61
N CYS A 14 13.24 -13.23 -4.41
CA CYS A 14 13.58 -12.24 -5.44
C CYS A 14 15.07 -11.95 -5.48
N LEU A 15 15.69 -12.22 -6.62
CA LEU A 15 17.10 -11.89 -6.89
C LEU A 15 17.26 -10.60 -7.71
N PHE A 16 16.17 -9.95 -8.12
CA PHE A 16 16.20 -8.84 -9.07
C PHE A 16 17.12 -7.70 -8.62
N SER A 17 16.97 -7.22 -7.39
CA SER A 17 17.82 -6.15 -6.85
C SER A 17 19.26 -6.61 -6.60
N SER A 18 19.50 -7.89 -6.32
CA SER A 18 20.83 -8.45 -6.17
C SER A 18 21.58 -8.50 -7.50
N MET A 19 20.90 -8.93 -8.56
CA MET A 19 21.50 -9.06 -9.88
C MET A 19 21.79 -7.71 -10.54
N LEU A 20 20.90 -6.74 -10.40
CA LEU A 20 21.05 -5.42 -11.01
C LEU A 20 22.04 -4.50 -10.27
N GLY A 21 22.17 -4.64 -8.95
CA GLY A 21 22.94 -3.67 -8.17
C GLY A 21 23.59 -4.22 -6.90
N GLY A 22 23.75 -5.54 -6.77
CA GLY A 22 24.38 -6.19 -5.61
C GLY A 22 23.61 -6.02 -4.29
N ARG A 23 22.36 -5.52 -4.32
CA ARG A 23 21.57 -5.20 -3.13
C ARG A 23 20.52 -6.29 -2.86
N SER A 24 20.83 -7.21 -1.95
CA SER A 24 19.93 -8.32 -1.64
C SER A 24 18.67 -7.88 -0.90
N GLY A 25 17.50 -8.18 -1.48
CA GLY A 25 16.20 -7.99 -0.84
C GLY A 25 16.05 -8.87 0.41
N ASN A 26 16.59 -10.08 0.38
CA ASN A 26 16.54 -11.04 1.50
C ASN A 26 17.35 -10.57 2.72
N ARG A 27 18.31 -9.66 2.50
CA ARG A 27 19.10 -9.01 3.54
C ARG A 27 18.58 -7.59 3.89
N GLY A 28 17.37 -7.27 3.51
CA GLY A 28 16.76 -5.97 3.78
C GLY A 28 17.29 -4.80 2.95
N ARG A 29 18.09 -5.04 1.90
CA ARG A 29 18.76 -4.00 1.09
C ARG A 29 18.13 -3.79 -0.28
N CYS A 30 16.91 -4.27 -0.53
CA CYS A 30 16.25 -4.14 -1.82
C CYS A 30 16.20 -2.68 -2.30
N ALA A 31 16.73 -2.43 -3.52
CA ALA A 31 16.64 -1.13 -4.18
C ALA A 31 15.27 -0.89 -4.86
N GLN A 32 14.37 -1.87 -4.78
CA GLN A 32 13.03 -1.82 -5.39
C GLN A 32 13.04 -1.61 -6.92
N PRO A 33 13.86 -2.33 -7.71
CA PRO A 33 13.89 -2.14 -9.16
C PRO A 33 12.53 -2.40 -9.81
N CYS A 34 11.70 -3.28 -9.25
CA CYS A 34 10.33 -3.49 -9.73
C CYS A 34 9.45 -2.23 -9.65
N ARG A 35 9.87 -1.17 -8.95
CA ARG A 35 9.15 0.11 -8.85
C ARG A 35 9.60 1.16 -9.87
N LEU A 36 10.45 0.78 -10.82
CA LEU A 36 10.92 1.61 -11.91
C LEU A 36 10.04 1.43 -13.16
N PRO A 37 10.04 2.39 -14.08
CA PRO A 37 9.35 2.25 -15.36
C PRO A 37 10.11 1.29 -16.28
N TYR A 38 9.36 0.44 -17.00
CA TYR A 38 9.89 -0.52 -17.97
C TYR A 38 9.17 -0.43 -19.31
N GLN A 39 9.85 -0.81 -20.34
CA GLN A 39 9.28 -1.08 -21.66
C GLN A 39 9.22 -2.57 -21.90
N TRP A 40 8.04 -3.08 -22.23
CA TRP A 40 7.88 -4.43 -22.73
C TRP A 40 8.10 -4.41 -24.24
N LYS A 41 9.11 -5.12 -24.70
CA LYS A 41 9.49 -5.15 -26.14
C LYS A 41 9.35 -6.55 -26.71
N ASP A 42 8.89 -6.58 -27.97
CA ASP A 42 8.99 -7.71 -28.87
C ASP A 42 9.84 -7.25 -30.07
N GLY A 43 11.10 -7.64 -30.11
CA GLY A 43 12.10 -7.09 -31.02
C GLY A 43 12.24 -5.56 -30.83
N SER A 44 11.99 -4.79 -31.89
CA SER A 44 12.00 -3.31 -31.85
C SER A 44 10.67 -2.71 -31.42
N ARG A 45 9.58 -3.49 -31.37
CA ARG A 45 8.23 -3.00 -31.06
C ARG A 45 8.03 -2.90 -29.55
N VAL A 46 7.60 -1.72 -29.06
CA VAL A 46 7.17 -1.54 -27.69
C VAL A 46 5.68 -1.90 -27.58
N LEU A 47 5.34 -2.78 -26.63
CA LEU A 47 4.00 -3.33 -26.46
C LEU A 47 3.16 -2.60 -25.43
N ASN A 48 3.79 -1.94 -24.46
CA ASN A 48 3.08 -1.17 -23.42
C ASN A 48 3.02 0.31 -23.77
N SER A 49 1.94 0.94 -23.32
CA SER A 49 1.78 2.41 -23.39
C SER A 49 2.83 3.11 -22.52
N PRO A 50 3.34 4.32 -22.91
CA PRO A 50 4.16 5.15 -22.05
C PRO A 50 3.49 5.51 -20.73
N LYS A 51 2.15 5.56 -20.69
CA LYS A 51 1.36 5.80 -19.46
C LYS A 51 1.31 4.57 -18.54
N GLU A 52 1.63 3.39 -19.05
CA GLU A 52 1.60 2.11 -18.34
C GLU A 52 3.00 1.49 -18.26
N SER A 53 3.96 2.26 -17.79
CA SER A 53 5.36 1.83 -17.75
C SER A 53 5.77 1.13 -16.44
N TYR A 54 4.95 1.22 -15.38
CA TYR A 54 5.25 0.59 -14.08
C TYR A 54 4.73 -0.84 -14.01
N LEU A 55 5.13 -1.66 -14.96
CA LEU A 55 4.60 -3.01 -15.23
C LEU A 55 4.80 -3.99 -14.06
N LEU A 56 5.85 -3.80 -13.27
CA LEU A 56 6.23 -4.68 -12.17
C LEU A 56 5.89 -4.09 -10.79
N SER A 57 5.17 -2.96 -10.73
CA SER A 57 4.85 -2.27 -9.48
C SER A 57 3.45 -2.63 -8.98
N PRO A 58 3.30 -3.55 -7.99
CA PRO A 58 2.00 -3.80 -7.40
C PRO A 58 1.48 -2.57 -6.63
N LYS A 59 0.16 -2.43 -6.59
CA LYS A 59 -0.53 -1.56 -5.63
C LYS A 59 -0.21 -1.97 -4.21
N ASP A 60 -0.36 -1.07 -3.26
CA ASP A 60 -0.24 -1.43 -1.85
C ASP A 60 -1.48 -2.24 -1.41
N MET A 61 -1.28 -3.14 -0.46
CA MET A 61 -2.35 -3.94 0.10
C MET A 61 -3.13 -3.14 1.15
N CYS A 62 -4.44 -3.24 1.12
CA CYS A 62 -5.33 -2.77 2.18
C CYS A 62 -6.50 -3.74 2.30
N THR A 63 -6.58 -4.43 3.43
CA THR A 63 -7.59 -5.47 3.67
C THR A 63 -8.63 -5.04 4.70
N ILE A 64 -8.70 -3.76 5.01
CA ILE A 64 -9.57 -3.25 6.07
C ILE A 64 -11.05 -3.59 5.84
N GLU A 65 -11.50 -3.64 4.58
CA GLU A 65 -12.88 -3.96 4.24
C GLU A 65 -13.24 -5.44 4.45
N ILE A 66 -12.23 -6.32 4.45
CA ILE A 66 -12.41 -7.78 4.63
C ILE A 66 -11.86 -8.25 5.98
N LEU A 67 -11.65 -7.35 6.92
CA LEU A 67 -11.12 -7.66 8.24
C LEU A 67 -11.97 -8.70 9.01
N PRO A 68 -13.33 -8.65 8.99
CA PRO A 68 -14.13 -9.69 9.62
C PRO A 68 -13.83 -11.10 9.10
N GLN A 69 -13.72 -11.26 7.78
CA GLN A 69 -13.42 -12.56 7.17
C GLN A 69 -12.03 -13.07 7.56
N ILE A 70 -11.04 -12.17 7.71
CA ILE A 70 -9.70 -12.50 8.17
C ILE A 70 -9.75 -13.03 9.61
N LEU A 71 -10.53 -12.39 10.48
CA LEU A 71 -10.69 -12.81 11.87
C LEU A 71 -11.44 -14.13 11.99
N GLN A 72 -12.51 -14.34 11.20
CA GLN A 72 -13.26 -15.59 11.14
C GLN A 72 -12.40 -16.77 10.69
N ALA A 73 -11.40 -16.50 9.84
CA ALA A 73 -10.41 -17.51 9.45
C ALA A 73 -9.43 -17.92 10.57
N GLY A 74 -9.59 -17.40 11.79
CA GLY A 74 -8.77 -17.74 12.95
C GLY A 74 -7.43 -17.00 13.02
N VAL A 75 -7.26 -15.91 12.26
CA VAL A 75 -6.04 -15.11 12.32
C VAL A 75 -5.99 -14.33 13.64
N CYS A 76 -4.96 -14.56 14.43
CA CYS A 76 -4.77 -13.97 15.77
C CYS A 76 -3.80 -12.77 15.79
N SER A 77 -3.07 -12.51 14.70
CA SER A 77 -2.09 -11.42 14.62
C SER A 77 -2.11 -10.76 13.25
N LEU A 78 -2.22 -9.44 13.23
CA LEU A 78 -2.28 -8.62 12.02
C LEU A 78 -0.96 -7.88 11.84
N LYS A 79 -0.32 -8.07 10.68
CA LYS A 79 0.97 -7.42 10.38
C LYS A 79 0.81 -6.30 9.35
N ILE A 80 1.29 -5.12 9.71
CA ILE A 80 1.34 -3.93 8.86
C ILE A 80 2.78 -3.75 8.37
N GLU A 81 2.98 -3.62 7.06
CA GLU A 81 4.29 -3.31 6.49
C GLU A 81 4.53 -1.80 6.53
N GLY A 82 5.45 -1.37 7.37
CA GLY A 82 5.78 0.05 7.58
C GLY A 82 7.27 0.36 7.49
N ARG A 83 8.13 -0.64 7.22
CA ARG A 83 9.56 -0.40 7.07
C ARG A 83 9.82 0.58 5.93
N MET A 84 10.71 1.55 6.12
CA MET A 84 11.00 2.65 5.20
C MET A 84 9.88 3.70 5.10
N LYS A 85 8.88 3.64 5.96
CA LYS A 85 7.83 4.65 6.07
C LYS A 85 8.12 5.59 7.24
N ARG A 86 7.47 6.76 7.22
CA ARG A 86 7.53 7.70 8.35
C ARG A 86 6.79 7.12 9.56
N PRO A 87 7.17 7.49 10.79
CA PRO A 87 6.46 7.06 12.01
C PRO A 87 4.96 7.39 11.99
N GLU A 88 4.59 8.56 11.44
CA GLU A 88 3.21 9.02 11.31
C GLU A 88 2.37 8.06 10.43
N TYR A 89 2.96 7.48 9.38
CA TYR A 89 2.31 6.45 8.59
C TYR A 89 1.95 5.25 9.46
N THR A 90 2.89 4.77 10.25
CA THR A 90 2.66 3.60 11.12
C THR A 90 1.59 3.93 12.17
N ALA A 91 1.68 5.08 12.83
CA ALA A 91 0.70 5.53 13.81
C ALA A 91 -0.71 5.65 13.21
N GLY A 92 -0.83 6.30 12.05
CA GLY A 92 -2.12 6.49 11.39
C GLY A 92 -2.75 5.20 10.90
N VAL A 93 -1.97 4.30 10.30
CA VAL A 93 -2.47 3.00 9.83
C VAL A 93 -2.90 2.14 11.02
N VAL A 94 -2.06 2.02 12.06
CA VAL A 94 -2.39 1.23 13.26
C VAL A 94 -3.64 1.77 13.95
N ARG A 95 -3.76 3.09 14.12
CA ARG A 95 -4.95 3.73 14.69
C ARG A 95 -6.23 3.32 13.96
N ILE A 96 -6.23 3.40 12.63
CA ILE A 96 -7.40 3.06 11.82
C ILE A 96 -7.70 1.57 11.93
N TYR A 97 -6.71 0.69 11.77
CA TYR A 97 -6.91 -0.75 11.90
C TYR A 97 -7.36 -1.15 13.31
N ARG A 98 -6.85 -0.49 14.37
CA ARG A 98 -7.29 -0.73 15.74
C ARG A 98 -8.77 -0.37 15.93
N LYS A 99 -9.20 0.81 15.45
CA LYS A 99 -10.61 1.24 15.46
C LYS A 99 -11.53 0.17 14.86
N TYR A 100 -11.16 -0.35 13.69
CA TYR A 100 -11.99 -1.31 12.97
C TYR A 100 -11.90 -2.73 13.52
N LEU A 101 -10.77 -3.10 14.09
CA LEU A 101 -10.64 -4.36 14.81
C LEU A 101 -11.53 -4.38 16.06
N ASP A 102 -11.54 -3.29 16.84
CA ASP A 102 -12.39 -3.17 18.03
C ASP A 102 -13.87 -3.21 17.65
N ARG A 103 -14.28 -2.50 16.62
CA ARG A 103 -15.65 -2.56 16.08
C ARG A 103 -16.05 -3.98 15.66
N CYS A 104 -15.16 -4.69 14.98
CA CYS A 104 -15.43 -6.05 14.54
C CYS A 104 -15.58 -7.01 15.72
N LEU A 105 -14.78 -6.84 16.77
CA LEU A 105 -14.86 -7.66 17.98
C LEU A 105 -16.10 -7.36 18.81
N GLU A 106 -16.58 -6.11 18.82
CA GLU A 106 -17.75 -5.68 19.59
C GLU A 106 -19.09 -5.99 18.89
N TYR A 107 -19.17 -5.72 17.58
CA TYR A 107 -20.44 -5.77 16.83
C TYR A 107 -20.51 -6.91 15.82
N GLY A 108 -19.42 -7.66 15.62
CA GLY A 108 -19.37 -8.73 14.61
C GLY A 108 -19.35 -8.21 13.17
N GLU A 109 -19.62 -9.12 12.22
CA GLU A 109 -19.59 -8.80 10.78
C GLU A 109 -20.78 -7.95 10.33
N GLU A 110 -21.98 -8.17 10.87
CA GLU A 110 -23.20 -7.47 10.46
C GLU A 110 -23.14 -5.95 10.70
N GLY A 111 -22.45 -5.52 11.77
CA GLY A 111 -22.22 -4.11 12.09
C GLY A 111 -20.98 -3.51 11.45
N TYR A 112 -20.23 -4.29 10.65
CA TYR A 112 -18.95 -3.86 10.14
C TYR A 112 -19.08 -3.08 8.83
N HIS A 113 -18.66 -1.83 8.87
CA HIS A 113 -18.50 -0.99 7.67
C HIS A 113 -17.32 -0.04 7.84
N VAL A 114 -16.62 0.24 6.75
CA VAL A 114 -15.49 1.18 6.74
C VAL A 114 -15.97 2.56 6.30
N GLU A 115 -15.72 3.55 7.13
CA GLU A 115 -16.07 4.94 6.83
C GLU A 115 -15.21 5.47 5.67
N LYS A 116 -15.84 6.17 4.73
CA LYS A 116 -15.16 6.74 3.56
C LYS A 116 -13.99 7.65 3.96
N GLY A 117 -14.13 8.41 5.06
CA GLY A 117 -13.07 9.29 5.57
C GLY A 117 -11.84 8.52 6.06
N ASP A 118 -12.02 7.39 6.74
CA ASP A 118 -10.90 6.57 7.20
C ASP A 118 -10.18 5.86 6.03
N TYR A 119 -10.96 5.38 5.05
CA TYR A 119 -10.37 4.80 3.84
C TYR A 119 -9.57 5.85 3.05
N ALA A 120 -10.11 7.05 2.89
CA ALA A 120 -9.38 8.18 2.29
C ALA A 120 -8.15 8.57 3.10
N GLY A 121 -8.23 8.52 4.43
CA GLY A 121 -7.09 8.73 5.33
C GLY A 121 -5.96 7.72 5.09
N LEU A 122 -6.29 6.42 4.95
CA LEU A 122 -5.31 5.40 4.59
C LEU A 122 -4.65 5.68 3.23
N GLN A 123 -5.43 6.10 2.24
CA GLN A 123 -4.90 6.48 0.92
C GLN A 123 -3.98 7.70 1.00
N ALA A 124 -4.36 8.70 1.78
CA ALA A 124 -3.57 9.92 1.97
C ALA A 124 -2.25 9.64 2.70
N LEU A 125 -2.22 8.71 3.67
CA LEU A 125 -0.99 8.34 4.38
C LEU A 125 0.06 7.78 3.43
N TYR A 126 -0.30 6.85 2.59
CA TYR A 126 0.57 6.35 1.52
C TYR A 126 -0.12 5.30 0.64
N ASN A 127 0.02 5.41 -0.69
CA ASN A 127 -0.33 4.34 -1.61
C ASN A 127 0.51 4.42 -2.91
N ARG A 128 0.57 3.32 -3.67
CA ARG A 128 1.22 3.24 -4.98
C ARG A 128 0.19 2.99 -6.07
N GLY A 129 -0.57 4.03 -6.42
CA GLY A 129 -1.60 3.94 -7.47
C GLY A 129 -2.86 3.22 -7.01
N GLY A 130 -3.22 3.39 -5.74
CA GLY A 130 -4.39 2.80 -5.11
C GLY A 130 -4.08 1.58 -4.26
N PHE A 131 -5.15 0.94 -3.76
CA PHE A 131 -5.09 -0.26 -2.96
C PHE A 131 -5.58 -1.50 -3.70
N SER A 132 -5.13 -2.66 -3.22
CA SER A 132 -5.65 -3.98 -3.59
C SER A 132 -5.87 -4.80 -2.32
N ARG A 133 -6.68 -5.85 -2.43
CA ARG A 133 -6.84 -6.83 -1.34
C ARG A 133 -5.75 -7.91 -1.33
N GLY A 134 -4.68 -7.72 -2.11
CA GLY A 134 -3.62 -8.70 -2.25
C GLY A 134 -4.15 -10.01 -2.84
N TYR A 135 -3.75 -11.13 -2.28
CA TYR A 135 -4.10 -12.48 -2.73
C TYR A 135 -5.21 -13.12 -1.88
N TYR A 136 -5.97 -12.33 -1.12
CA TYR A 136 -6.95 -12.86 -0.16
C TYR A 136 -8.16 -13.51 -0.81
N GLN A 137 -8.65 -12.97 -1.91
CA GLN A 137 -9.93 -13.38 -2.49
C GLN A 137 -9.85 -13.77 -3.98
N LEU A 138 -8.80 -13.37 -4.68
CA LEU A 138 -8.70 -13.51 -6.14
C LEU A 138 -7.29 -13.95 -6.56
N HIS A 139 -7.22 -14.69 -7.66
CA HIS A 139 -6.00 -14.77 -8.45
C HIS A 139 -5.81 -13.44 -9.15
N ASN A 140 -4.75 -12.71 -8.78
CA ASN A 140 -4.50 -11.38 -9.27
C ASN A 140 -3.88 -11.39 -10.68
N GLY A 141 -4.31 -10.45 -11.50
CA GLY A 141 -3.75 -10.14 -12.79
C GLY A 141 -3.32 -8.67 -12.86
N ARG A 142 -3.68 -8.01 -13.94
CA ARG A 142 -3.35 -6.61 -14.23
C ARG A 142 -3.88 -5.63 -13.16
N GLU A 143 -5.01 -5.91 -12.53
CA GLU A 143 -5.65 -5.09 -11.49
C GLU A 143 -4.80 -4.96 -10.21
N LEU A 144 -3.92 -5.92 -9.96
CA LEU A 144 -2.95 -5.82 -8.86
C LEU A 144 -1.89 -4.76 -9.12
N MET A 145 -1.60 -4.48 -10.41
CA MET A 145 -0.49 -3.62 -10.80
C MET A 145 -0.89 -2.14 -10.81
N SER A 146 0.02 -1.29 -10.38
CA SER A 146 -0.17 0.17 -10.42
C SER A 146 -0.19 0.71 -11.85
N LEU A 147 0.66 0.17 -12.73
CA LEU A 147 0.88 0.51 -14.14
C LEU A 147 1.32 1.96 -14.39
N SER A 148 0.74 2.93 -13.71
CA SER A 148 1.08 4.35 -13.77
C SER A 148 2.15 4.73 -12.74
N ARG A 149 2.72 5.94 -12.86
CA ARG A 149 3.68 6.45 -11.90
C ARG A 149 3.03 6.52 -10.51
N PRO A 150 3.63 5.88 -9.50
CA PRO A 150 3.13 5.99 -8.13
C PRO A 150 3.19 7.44 -7.66
N GLY A 151 2.08 7.94 -7.11
CA GLY A 151 1.99 9.28 -6.56
C GLY A 151 1.06 9.30 -5.34
N HIS A 152 1.29 10.24 -4.44
CA HIS A 152 0.43 10.43 -3.27
C HIS A 152 -0.81 11.29 -3.60
N PHE A 153 -0.71 12.10 -4.64
CA PHE A 153 -1.71 13.09 -4.97
C PHE A 153 -2.15 12.91 -6.42
N GLU A 154 -3.41 12.58 -6.61
CA GLU A 154 -4.05 12.59 -7.91
C GLU A 154 -4.73 13.95 -8.10
N GLY A 155 -4.31 14.68 -9.12
CA GLY A 155 -4.85 15.98 -9.45
C GLY A 155 -3.81 16.89 -10.09
N LYS A 156 -4.25 18.03 -10.61
CA LYS A 156 -3.38 19.09 -11.14
C LYS A 156 -3.77 20.41 -10.51
N GLY A 157 -2.78 21.25 -10.20
CA GLY A 157 -2.99 22.61 -9.75
C GLY A 157 -3.65 22.70 -8.36
N ARG A 158 -4.79 23.39 -8.26
CA ARG A 158 -5.45 23.67 -6.98
C ARG A 158 -5.86 22.44 -6.17
N GLN A 159 -6.25 21.37 -6.85
CA GLN A 159 -6.65 20.11 -6.19
C GLN A 159 -5.43 19.40 -5.59
N GLU A 160 -4.30 19.40 -6.29
CA GLU A 160 -3.04 18.84 -5.79
C GLU A 160 -2.52 19.61 -4.56
N MET A 161 -2.60 20.95 -4.60
CA MET A 161 -2.22 21.81 -3.47
C MET A 161 -3.09 21.54 -2.24
N LYS A 162 -4.41 21.43 -2.43
CA LYS A 162 -5.34 21.12 -1.33
C LYS A 162 -5.06 19.76 -0.72
N ALA A 163 -4.90 18.72 -1.54
CA ALA A 163 -4.57 17.38 -1.08
C ALA A 163 -3.23 17.33 -0.33
N LYS A 164 -2.25 18.11 -0.77
CA LYS A 164 -0.97 18.23 -0.08
C LYS A 164 -1.10 18.88 1.28
N GLN A 165 -1.87 19.97 1.41
CA GLN A 165 -2.13 20.65 2.68
C GLN A 165 -2.87 19.73 3.66
N GLU A 166 -3.90 19.01 3.18
CA GLU A 166 -4.63 18.03 4.00
C GLU A 166 -3.72 16.91 4.50
N TYR A 167 -2.80 16.44 3.67
CA TYR A 167 -1.80 15.45 4.03
C TYR A 167 -0.82 15.97 5.10
N GLU A 168 -0.27 17.17 4.91
CA GLU A 168 0.64 17.81 5.88
C GLU A 168 -0.05 18.01 7.23
N SER A 169 -1.27 18.52 7.24
CA SER A 169 -2.08 18.68 8.47
C SER A 169 -2.37 17.33 9.16
N LEU A 170 -2.62 16.28 8.39
CA LEU A 170 -2.78 14.93 8.94
C LEU A 170 -1.48 14.44 9.61
N LEU A 171 -0.33 14.64 8.95
CA LEU A 171 0.96 14.25 9.51
C LEU A 171 1.29 15.00 10.82
N GLU A 172 1.10 16.31 10.83
CA GLU A 172 1.33 17.14 12.03
C GLU A 172 0.45 16.68 13.20
N ARG A 173 -0.84 16.41 12.94
CA ARG A 173 -1.75 15.90 13.97
C ARG A 173 -1.29 14.55 14.52
N LEU A 174 -0.90 13.61 13.66
CA LEU A 174 -0.42 12.30 14.07
C LEU A 174 0.91 12.40 14.83
N HIS A 175 1.79 13.29 14.40
CA HIS A 175 3.05 13.56 15.08
C HIS A 175 2.80 14.05 16.52
N LYS A 176 1.98 15.08 16.67
CA LYS A 176 1.61 15.63 17.97
C LYS A 176 0.91 14.62 18.88
N GLU A 177 0.00 13.82 18.30
CA GLU A 177 -0.80 12.86 19.07
C GLU A 177 0.00 11.65 19.56
N TYR A 178 0.96 11.17 18.77
CA TYR A 178 1.63 9.88 19.00
C TYR A 178 3.14 9.94 19.21
N LEU A 179 3.82 11.01 18.81
CA LEU A 179 5.28 11.07 18.78
C LEU A 179 5.89 12.14 19.69
N GLU A 180 5.13 13.13 20.12
CA GLU A 180 5.59 14.19 21.05
C GLU A 180 5.35 13.87 22.54
N LYS A 181 5.15 12.62 22.89
CA LYS A 181 4.93 12.19 24.29
C LYS A 181 6.22 11.86 24.99
#